data_68e62a9379330149cd7dd999f8d05201
#
_entry.id   68e62a9379330149cd7dd999f8d05201
#
_cell.length_a   1.000
_cell.length_b   1.000
_cell.length_c   1.000
_cell.angle_alpha   90.00
_cell.angle_beta   90.00
_cell.angle_gamma   90.00
#
_symmetry.space_group_name_H-M   'P 1'
#
loop_
_entity.id
_entity.type
_entity.pdbx_description
1 polymer ?
#
loop_
_entity_poly.entity_id
_entity_poly.type
_entity_poly.pdbx_seq_one_letter_code
_entity_poly.pdbx_strand_id
1 'polypeptide(L)'
;MSTLLFFYDNYYQAIQLDQLKSKTVTVGPDSSHTVTIQNLPFTNGSLLITEDSFGFTVKQHEKLLGKVNPKQFFEWQDENSNKKLKIILFLAVTNSNTYFIGNRQEILFSTKFEEADIFWEENYENTQTFSLIRVEKKWLLEISNENHLYINGQRKFASKEIQIGDIIFTPFLIIRLLEEDVLEISSFENFDATLSNIIEPASEMKKKYPIYRRTPRMVYELPNEKVTLSFPSQENDPSGRGLWIIILPPLVMLIVMGIVAVIQPRGIFILITMVMFVMTLITSSVQYFKDRSNEKRKKEKRIRVYTAYLENKRHELQELADKQKFTMEFHFPTFERMKYLTNQISDRIWERSVESEDFLQFRLGTGTVPSSFSISLNSNDMANREMDNLIEQSQKLEKVYKEIADMPVIANLAKGPIGLIGKDRVVKKEIQQLI
;
A
#
# COMPACT_ATOMS: atom_id res chain seq x y z
N MET A 1 -4.22 26.87 -20.19
CA MET A 1 -3.52 25.61 -19.78
C MET A 1 -4.57 24.59 -19.39
N SER A 2 -4.55 23.42 -20.01
CA SER A 2 -5.51 22.37 -19.69
C SER A 2 -4.87 21.35 -18.74
N THR A 3 -5.62 20.98 -17.71
CA THR A 3 -5.15 20.03 -16.69
C THR A 3 -6.13 18.86 -16.62
N LEU A 4 -5.59 17.62 -16.68
CA LEU A 4 -6.32 16.40 -16.40
C LEU A 4 -6.02 15.95 -14.98
N LEU A 5 -7.09 15.67 -14.22
CA LEU A 5 -7.02 15.09 -12.88
C LEU A 5 -7.55 13.66 -12.93
N PHE A 6 -6.83 12.77 -12.32
CA PHE A 6 -7.12 11.35 -12.22
C PHE A 6 -7.32 10.99 -10.74
N PHE A 7 -8.48 10.42 -10.41
CA PHE A 7 -8.78 9.97 -9.05
C PHE A 7 -9.02 8.47 -9.07
N TYR A 8 -8.28 7.77 -8.26
CA TYR A 8 -8.43 6.33 -8.10
C TYR A 8 -8.17 5.92 -6.66
N ASP A 9 -9.15 5.25 -6.04
CA ASP A 9 -9.09 4.85 -4.64
C ASP A 9 -8.77 6.05 -3.72
N ASN A 10 -7.67 6.03 -3.03
CA ASN A 10 -7.23 7.07 -2.10
C ASN A 10 -6.16 8.02 -2.69
N TYR A 11 -5.96 8.00 -3.99
CA TYR A 11 -4.94 8.79 -4.65
C TYR A 11 -5.52 9.67 -5.74
N TYR A 12 -4.89 10.81 -5.98
CA TYR A 12 -5.11 11.56 -7.21
C TYR A 12 -3.78 11.91 -7.87
N GLN A 13 -3.84 12.15 -9.15
CA GLN A 13 -2.71 12.66 -9.93
C GLN A 13 -3.21 13.73 -10.90
N ALA A 14 -2.41 14.79 -11.07
CA ALA A 14 -2.69 15.86 -12.02
C ALA A 14 -1.63 15.85 -13.13
N ILE A 15 -2.06 16.16 -14.36
CA ILE A 15 -1.16 16.36 -15.50
C ILE A 15 -1.56 17.63 -16.25
N GLN A 16 -0.57 18.48 -16.50
CA GLN A 16 -0.72 19.66 -17.38
C GLN A 16 -0.45 19.25 -18.83
N LEU A 17 -1.48 19.31 -19.65
CA LEU A 17 -1.43 18.83 -21.03
C LEU A 17 -0.57 19.72 -21.93
N ASP A 18 -0.53 21.01 -21.66
CA ASP A 18 0.21 21.97 -22.47
C ASP A 18 1.75 21.81 -22.35
N GLN A 19 2.20 21.08 -21.34
CA GLN A 19 3.62 20.78 -21.12
C GLN A 19 4.06 19.48 -21.80
N LEU A 20 3.12 18.62 -22.20
CA LEU A 20 3.42 17.37 -22.85
C LEU A 20 3.76 17.61 -24.33
N LYS A 21 4.84 17.00 -24.81
CA LYS A 21 5.21 17.01 -26.24
C LYS A 21 4.21 16.27 -27.11
N SER A 22 3.64 15.20 -26.56
CA SER A 22 2.59 14.42 -27.22
C SER A 22 1.24 14.79 -26.63
N LYS A 23 0.25 15.04 -27.49
CA LYS A 23 -1.13 15.26 -27.07
C LYS A 23 -1.84 13.97 -26.64
N THR A 24 -1.06 12.97 -26.26
CA THR A 24 -1.52 11.66 -25.83
C THR A 24 -1.06 11.37 -24.41
N VAL A 25 -1.99 10.95 -23.57
CA VAL A 25 -1.72 10.53 -22.19
C VAL A 25 -2.03 9.05 -22.06
N THR A 26 -1.07 8.26 -21.61
CA THR A 26 -1.27 6.85 -21.31
C THR A 26 -1.43 6.67 -19.80
N VAL A 27 -2.46 5.93 -19.39
CA VAL A 27 -2.75 5.66 -17.97
C VAL A 27 -2.67 4.17 -17.72
N GLY A 28 -1.90 3.76 -16.73
CA GLY A 28 -1.73 2.35 -16.41
C GLY A 28 -0.98 2.11 -15.09
N PRO A 29 -0.83 0.85 -14.68
CA PRO A 29 -0.18 0.50 -13.42
C PRO A 29 1.35 0.58 -13.49
N ASP A 30 1.93 0.52 -14.67
CA ASP A 30 3.37 0.44 -14.86
C ASP A 30 4.01 1.83 -15.01
N SER A 31 5.25 1.93 -14.62
CA SER A 31 6.05 3.16 -14.75
C SER A 31 6.33 3.58 -16.20
N SER A 32 5.97 2.78 -17.19
CA SER A 32 6.05 3.13 -18.62
C SER A 32 4.95 4.09 -19.07
N HIS A 33 3.87 4.22 -18.32
CA HIS A 33 2.74 5.09 -18.66
C HIS A 33 3.00 6.54 -18.25
N THR A 34 2.36 7.47 -18.94
CA THR A 34 2.43 8.91 -18.60
C THR A 34 1.86 9.17 -17.21
N VAL A 35 0.73 8.52 -16.90
CA VAL A 35 0.09 8.50 -15.60
C VAL A 35 0.22 7.10 -15.02
N THR A 36 0.94 6.96 -13.92
CA THR A 36 1.11 5.67 -13.25
C THR A 36 0.23 5.63 -12.01
N ILE A 37 -0.74 4.74 -12.00
CA ILE A 37 -1.66 4.55 -10.88
C ILE A 37 -1.53 3.13 -10.37
N GLN A 38 -1.08 2.97 -9.12
CA GLN A 38 -0.92 1.67 -8.48
C GLN A 38 -2.25 0.93 -8.37
N ASN A 39 -2.21 -0.39 -8.54
CA ASN A 39 -3.39 -1.27 -8.40
C ASN A 39 -4.55 -0.96 -9.35
N LEU A 40 -4.29 -0.27 -10.45
CA LEU A 40 -5.29 -0.15 -11.49
C LEU A 40 -5.55 -1.54 -12.08
N PRO A 41 -6.79 -2.05 -12.07
CA PRO A 41 -7.09 -3.41 -12.51
C PRO A 41 -7.12 -3.51 -14.02
N PHE A 42 -5.96 -3.36 -14.66
CA PHE A 42 -5.83 -3.70 -16.07
C PHE A 42 -5.42 -5.15 -16.22
N THR A 43 -6.33 -5.97 -16.62
CA THR A 43 -6.03 -7.36 -17.01
C THR A 43 -5.21 -7.41 -18.30
N ASN A 44 -5.36 -6.44 -19.18
CA ASN A 44 -4.55 -6.27 -20.40
C ASN A 44 -4.64 -4.81 -20.89
N GLY A 45 -3.55 -4.08 -20.86
CA GLY A 45 -3.41 -2.81 -21.54
C GLY A 45 -3.53 -1.55 -20.67
N SER A 46 -3.48 -0.42 -21.32
CA SER A 46 -3.54 0.91 -20.73
C SER A 46 -4.70 1.70 -21.30
N LEU A 47 -5.19 2.71 -20.56
CA LEU A 47 -6.07 3.72 -21.17
C LEU A 47 -5.22 4.70 -21.97
N LEU A 48 -5.69 5.02 -23.16
CA LEU A 48 -5.11 6.03 -24.03
C LEU A 48 -6.08 7.22 -24.10
N ILE A 49 -5.63 8.39 -23.67
CA ILE A 49 -6.37 9.63 -23.75
C ILE A 49 -5.73 10.47 -24.85
N THR A 50 -6.50 10.80 -25.87
CA THR A 50 -6.02 11.57 -27.01
C THR A 50 -6.86 12.83 -27.18
N GLU A 51 -6.20 13.97 -27.46
CA GLU A 51 -6.88 15.18 -27.83
C GLU A 51 -7.55 15.01 -29.20
N ASP A 52 -8.82 15.38 -29.29
CA ASP A 52 -9.62 15.42 -30.51
C ASP A 52 -10.09 16.85 -30.74
N SER A 53 -10.65 17.13 -31.90
CA SER A 53 -11.15 18.49 -32.30
C SER A 53 -12.17 19.10 -31.33
N PHE A 54 -12.81 18.28 -30.50
CA PHE A 54 -13.90 18.67 -29.59
C PHE A 54 -13.66 18.27 -28.12
N GLY A 55 -12.43 17.88 -27.72
CA GLY A 55 -12.11 17.49 -26.35
C GLY A 55 -11.13 16.33 -26.29
N PHE A 56 -11.22 15.52 -25.24
CA PHE A 56 -10.35 14.37 -25.05
C PHE A 56 -11.14 13.08 -25.13
N THR A 57 -10.68 12.15 -25.94
CA THR A 57 -11.27 10.83 -26.09
C THR A 57 -10.47 9.79 -25.31
N VAL A 58 -11.18 8.91 -24.61
CA VAL A 58 -10.60 7.79 -23.85
C VAL A 58 -10.79 6.49 -24.63
N LYS A 59 -9.71 5.79 -24.88
CA LYS A 59 -9.69 4.51 -25.58
C LYS A 59 -8.96 3.45 -24.74
N GLN A 60 -9.38 2.21 -24.91
CA GLN A 60 -8.69 1.03 -24.41
C GLN A 60 -8.62 0.01 -25.54
N HIS A 61 -7.41 -0.44 -25.90
CA HIS A 61 -7.20 -1.39 -27.02
C HIS A 61 -7.99 -1.03 -28.29
N GLU A 62 -7.87 0.22 -28.74
CA GLU A 62 -8.61 0.76 -29.90
C GLU A 62 -10.14 0.93 -29.69
N LYS A 63 -10.71 0.37 -28.62
CA LYS A 63 -12.13 0.56 -28.30
C LYS A 63 -12.33 1.94 -27.67
N LEU A 64 -13.21 2.74 -28.26
CA LEU A 64 -13.64 4.03 -27.68
C LEU A 64 -14.50 3.75 -26.45
N LEU A 65 -14.07 4.25 -25.29
CA LEU A 65 -14.83 4.17 -24.05
C LEU A 65 -15.74 5.38 -23.84
N GLY A 66 -15.30 6.56 -24.27
CA GLY A 66 -16.06 7.78 -24.13
C GLY A 66 -15.23 9.05 -24.34
N LYS A 67 -15.79 10.20 -23.98
CA LYS A 67 -15.15 11.50 -24.06
C LYS A 67 -15.05 12.13 -22.67
N VAL A 68 -13.93 12.81 -22.39
CA VAL A 68 -13.77 13.64 -21.21
C VAL A 68 -14.19 15.05 -21.58
N ASN A 69 -15.31 15.49 -21.05
CA ASN A 69 -15.81 16.85 -21.22
C ASN A 69 -15.25 17.75 -20.12
N PRO A 70 -15.03 19.05 -20.38
CA PRO A 70 -14.62 19.99 -19.36
C PRO A 70 -15.60 20.02 -18.19
N LYS A 71 -15.07 20.05 -16.96
CA LYS A 71 -15.83 20.14 -15.71
C LYS A 71 -16.80 18.97 -15.45
N GLN A 72 -16.68 17.85 -16.16
CA GLN A 72 -17.49 16.66 -15.95
C GLN A 72 -16.59 15.48 -15.65
N PHE A 73 -16.99 14.64 -14.68
CA PHE A 73 -16.28 13.40 -14.40
C PHE A 73 -16.57 12.36 -15.48
N PHE A 74 -15.53 11.87 -16.09
CA PHE A 74 -15.56 10.61 -16.83
C PHE A 74 -15.25 9.48 -15.87
N GLU A 75 -16.15 8.53 -15.70
CA GLU A 75 -15.95 7.37 -14.84
C GLU A 75 -15.66 6.14 -15.69
N TRP A 76 -14.58 5.45 -15.35
CA TRP A 76 -14.25 4.15 -15.91
C TRP A 76 -14.14 3.12 -14.80
N GLN A 77 -14.71 1.96 -15.04
CA GLN A 77 -14.66 0.81 -14.13
C GLN A 77 -14.33 -0.44 -14.92
N ASP A 78 -13.37 -1.22 -14.44
CA ASP A 78 -13.09 -2.53 -15.00
C ASP A 78 -14.15 -3.55 -14.56
N GLU A 79 -14.50 -4.50 -15.44
CA GLU A 79 -15.55 -5.51 -15.18
C GLU A 79 -15.26 -6.36 -13.94
N ASN A 80 -13.98 -6.52 -13.58
CA ASN A 80 -13.52 -7.34 -12.46
C ASN A 80 -13.22 -6.54 -11.18
N SER A 81 -13.48 -5.24 -11.16
CA SER A 81 -13.17 -4.38 -10.02
C SER A 81 -14.36 -3.52 -9.61
N ASN A 82 -14.54 -3.38 -8.30
CA ASN A 82 -15.52 -2.43 -7.75
C ASN A 82 -14.98 -1.00 -7.69
N LYS A 83 -13.70 -0.77 -7.96
CA LYS A 83 -13.06 0.56 -7.91
C LYS A 83 -13.21 1.26 -9.24
N LYS A 84 -13.52 2.55 -9.18
CA LYS A 84 -13.71 3.41 -10.35
C LYS A 84 -12.54 4.37 -10.50
N LEU A 85 -12.03 4.51 -11.72
CA LEU A 85 -11.16 5.61 -12.10
C LEU A 85 -12.04 6.78 -12.55
N LYS A 86 -11.88 7.94 -11.92
CA LYS A 86 -12.57 9.18 -12.32
C LYS A 86 -11.55 10.12 -12.95
N ILE A 87 -11.92 10.70 -14.08
CA ILE A 87 -11.07 11.64 -14.83
C ILE A 87 -11.87 12.91 -15.02
N ILE A 88 -11.27 14.06 -14.73
CA ILE A 88 -11.87 15.37 -15.00
C ILE A 88 -10.88 16.28 -15.74
N LEU A 89 -11.40 17.07 -16.65
CA LEU A 89 -10.64 18.04 -17.44
C LEU A 89 -10.98 19.47 -17.01
N PHE A 90 -9.94 20.23 -16.68
CA PHE A 90 -10.04 21.68 -16.50
C PHE A 90 -9.31 22.41 -17.63
N LEU A 91 -10.01 23.34 -18.29
CA LEU A 91 -9.47 24.12 -19.40
C LEU A 91 -8.90 25.48 -18.96
N ALA A 92 -9.13 25.90 -17.73
CA ALA A 92 -8.73 27.21 -17.25
C ALA A 92 -7.44 27.14 -16.41
N VAL A 93 -6.62 28.17 -16.55
CA VAL A 93 -5.53 28.44 -15.63
C VAL A 93 -6.12 28.99 -14.34
N THR A 94 -5.75 28.41 -13.24
CA THR A 94 -6.14 28.88 -11.93
C THR A 94 -5.57 30.24 -11.61
N ASN A 95 -6.36 31.10 -11.02
CA ASN A 95 -5.84 32.26 -10.32
C ASN A 95 -5.13 31.77 -9.05
N SER A 96 -3.88 32.12 -8.89
CA SER A 96 -3.12 31.85 -7.69
C SER A 96 -2.96 33.16 -6.93
N ASN A 97 -3.45 33.19 -5.71
CA ASN A 97 -3.34 34.34 -4.82
C ASN A 97 -2.64 33.90 -3.53
N THR A 98 -1.82 34.79 -2.99
CA THR A 98 -1.14 34.58 -1.73
C THR A 98 -1.83 35.39 -0.65
N TYR A 99 -2.16 34.74 0.46
CA TYR A 99 -2.90 35.32 1.56
C TYR A 99 -2.08 35.32 2.83
N PHE A 100 -2.18 36.42 3.58
CA PHE A 100 -1.61 36.51 4.91
C PHE A 100 -2.63 36.07 5.95
N ILE A 101 -2.26 35.11 6.78
CA ILE A 101 -3.12 34.52 7.82
C ILE A 101 -3.11 35.37 9.08
N GLY A 102 -1.94 35.92 9.45
CA GLY A 102 -1.75 36.69 10.65
C GLY A 102 -1.97 35.88 11.93
N ASN A 103 -2.67 36.47 12.90
CA ASN A 103 -2.91 35.87 14.21
C ASN A 103 -4.19 34.98 14.27
N ARG A 104 -4.73 34.58 13.14
CA ARG A 104 -5.92 33.71 13.12
C ARG A 104 -5.59 32.36 13.72
N GLN A 105 -6.50 31.85 14.54
CA GLN A 105 -6.38 30.52 15.13
C GLN A 105 -7.03 29.43 14.29
N GLU A 106 -7.97 29.81 13.44
CA GLU A 106 -8.68 28.92 12.54
C GLU A 106 -8.93 29.62 11.21
N ILE A 107 -8.90 28.83 10.14
CA ILE A 107 -9.29 29.23 8.79
C ILE A 107 -10.28 28.21 8.29
N LEU A 108 -11.49 28.64 8.04
CA LEU A 108 -12.57 27.77 7.59
C LEU A 108 -12.72 27.81 6.05
N PHE A 109 -12.64 26.65 5.45
CA PHE A 109 -12.87 26.42 4.03
C PHE A 109 -14.24 25.76 3.84
N SER A 110 -15.13 26.34 3.03
CA SER A 110 -16.45 25.77 2.84
C SER A 110 -17.06 26.14 1.48
N THR A 111 -17.96 25.30 1.02
CA THR A 111 -18.85 25.59 -0.11
C THR A 111 -20.11 26.36 0.33
N LYS A 112 -20.24 26.71 1.63
CA LYS A 112 -21.29 27.58 2.19
C LYS A 112 -20.74 28.97 2.46
N PHE A 113 -21.30 29.98 1.82
CA PHE A 113 -20.80 31.36 1.90
C PHE A 113 -20.85 31.97 3.31
N GLU A 114 -21.90 31.69 4.09
CA GLU A 114 -22.16 32.37 5.37
C GLU A 114 -21.16 32.02 6.49
N GLU A 115 -20.38 30.96 6.34
CA GLU A 115 -19.53 30.43 7.39
C GLU A 115 -18.03 30.38 7.02
N ALA A 116 -17.66 30.69 5.77
CA ALA A 116 -16.33 30.40 5.27
C ALA A 116 -15.38 31.61 5.24
N ASP A 117 -14.13 31.41 5.65
CA ASP A 117 -13.02 32.34 5.34
C ASP A 117 -12.60 32.25 3.89
N ILE A 118 -12.69 31.05 3.32
CA ILE A 118 -12.46 30.74 1.90
C ILE A 118 -13.68 30.00 1.39
N PHE A 119 -14.35 30.65 0.46
CA PHE A 119 -15.58 30.13 -0.16
C PHE A 119 -15.37 29.83 -1.64
N TRP A 120 -15.88 28.69 -2.11
CA TRP A 120 -15.97 28.38 -3.54
C TRP A 120 -17.31 27.73 -3.86
N GLU A 121 -17.85 28.02 -5.01
CA GLU A 121 -19.07 27.39 -5.51
C GLU A 121 -18.76 26.00 -6.06
N GLU A 122 -19.48 24.98 -5.58
CA GLU A 122 -19.38 23.62 -6.08
C GLU A 122 -20.77 23.16 -6.54
N ASN A 123 -20.84 22.66 -7.76
CA ASN A 123 -22.09 22.17 -8.36
C ASN A 123 -22.43 20.72 -7.94
N TYR A 124 -21.84 20.21 -6.85
CA TYR A 124 -22.04 18.83 -6.39
C TYR A 124 -22.89 18.79 -5.12
N GLU A 125 -23.62 17.68 -4.96
CA GLU A 125 -24.63 17.49 -3.91
C GLU A 125 -24.10 17.52 -2.46
N ASN A 126 -22.78 17.45 -2.25
CA ASN A 126 -22.18 17.35 -0.90
C ASN A 126 -21.44 18.63 -0.54
N THR A 127 -21.87 19.25 0.56
CA THR A 127 -21.15 20.37 1.18
C THR A 127 -19.76 19.92 1.64
N GLN A 128 -18.72 20.55 1.11
CA GLN A 128 -17.36 20.34 1.60
C GLN A 128 -17.03 21.41 2.65
N THR A 129 -16.57 21.00 3.80
CA THR A 129 -16.15 21.89 4.88
C THR A 129 -14.95 21.27 5.60
N PHE A 130 -13.87 22.02 5.72
CA PHE A 130 -12.69 21.64 6.50
C PHE A 130 -12.03 22.88 7.06
N SER A 131 -11.25 22.75 8.11
CA SER A 131 -10.55 23.88 8.71
C SER A 131 -9.06 23.61 8.90
N LEU A 132 -8.28 24.67 8.87
CA LEU A 132 -6.91 24.69 9.35
C LEU A 132 -6.90 25.37 10.71
N ILE A 133 -6.55 24.61 11.75
CA ILE A 133 -6.52 25.06 13.14
C ILE A 133 -5.07 25.20 13.58
N ARG A 134 -4.74 26.33 14.20
CA ARG A 134 -3.41 26.59 14.74
C ARG A 134 -3.29 26.02 16.16
N VAL A 135 -2.43 25.03 16.31
CA VAL A 135 -2.10 24.43 17.61
C VAL A 135 -0.65 24.76 17.92
N GLU A 136 -0.42 25.59 18.93
CA GLU A 136 0.90 26.15 19.29
C GLU A 136 1.52 26.96 18.12
N LYS A 137 2.39 26.39 17.32
CA LYS A 137 3.00 27.02 16.12
C LYS A 137 2.80 26.21 14.85
N LYS A 138 1.94 25.19 14.91
CA LYS A 138 1.72 24.25 13.83
C LYS A 138 0.28 24.31 13.35
N TRP A 139 0.09 24.04 12.08
CA TRP A 139 -1.24 23.95 11.49
C TRP A 139 -1.73 22.50 11.47
N LEU A 140 -2.90 22.27 12.04
CA LEU A 140 -3.62 21.01 12.00
C LEU A 140 -4.76 21.14 11.01
N LEU A 141 -4.81 20.26 10.02
CA LEU A 141 -5.95 20.11 9.14
C LEU A 141 -7.02 19.28 9.84
N GLU A 142 -8.18 19.87 10.08
CA GLU A 142 -9.35 19.17 10.60
C GLU A 142 -10.38 18.94 9.50
N ILE A 143 -10.84 17.70 9.38
CA ILE A 143 -11.74 17.27 8.31
C ILE A 143 -13.10 16.99 8.93
N SER A 144 -14.11 17.79 8.58
CA SER A 144 -15.42 17.75 9.23
C SER A 144 -16.38 16.69 8.67
N ASN A 145 -16.15 16.12 7.48
CA ASN A 145 -17.01 15.12 6.84
C ASN A 145 -16.24 14.29 5.80
N GLU A 146 -16.92 13.35 5.11
CA GLU A 146 -16.35 12.51 4.03
C GLU A 146 -15.90 13.32 2.79
N ASN A 147 -15.07 14.32 3.00
CA ASN A 147 -14.59 15.19 1.96
C ASN A 147 -13.56 14.49 1.07
N HIS A 148 -13.57 14.80 -0.21
CA HIS A 148 -12.53 14.42 -1.15
C HIS A 148 -11.29 15.32 -0.96
N LEU A 149 -10.60 15.15 0.19
CA LEU A 149 -9.45 15.95 0.54
C LEU A 149 -8.19 15.12 0.50
N TYR A 150 -7.20 15.65 -0.18
CA TYR A 150 -5.93 14.96 -0.42
C TYR A 150 -4.77 15.82 0.11
N ILE A 151 -3.81 15.19 0.77
CA ILE A 151 -2.55 15.82 1.14
C ILE A 151 -1.44 15.10 0.39
N ASN A 152 -0.66 15.84 -0.38
CA ASN A 152 0.43 15.31 -1.19
C ASN A 152 0.01 14.09 -2.04
N GLY A 153 -1.16 14.17 -2.65
CA GLY A 153 -1.69 13.13 -3.54
C GLY A 153 -2.42 11.98 -2.86
N GLN A 154 -2.42 11.90 -1.51
CA GLN A 154 -3.13 10.87 -0.76
C GLN A 154 -4.40 11.42 -0.10
N ARG A 155 -5.51 10.70 -0.23
CA ARG A 155 -6.74 11.00 0.49
C ARG A 155 -6.55 10.78 1.99
N LYS A 156 -7.00 11.75 2.79
CA LYS A 156 -6.95 11.66 4.26
C LYS A 156 -8.37 11.66 4.82
N PHE A 157 -8.55 10.86 5.86
CA PHE A 157 -9.83 10.67 6.55
C PHE A 157 -9.79 11.15 8.00
N ALA A 158 -8.61 11.53 8.47
CA ALA A 158 -8.40 11.99 9.84
C ALA A 158 -7.57 13.28 9.84
N SER A 159 -7.66 14.02 10.94
CA SER A 159 -6.89 15.23 11.15
C SER A 159 -5.39 14.96 11.03
N LYS A 160 -4.66 15.84 10.36
CA LYS A 160 -3.23 15.73 10.13
C LYS A 160 -2.54 17.07 10.31
N GLU A 161 -1.36 17.05 10.94
CA GLU A 161 -0.44 18.20 11.01
C GLU A 161 0.09 18.51 9.59
N ILE A 162 0.00 19.77 9.19
CA ILE A 162 0.47 20.28 7.91
C ILE A 162 1.83 20.93 8.08
N GLN A 163 2.76 20.57 7.23
CA GLN A 163 4.10 21.14 7.18
C GLN A 163 4.21 22.21 6.08
N ILE A 164 5.20 23.10 6.21
CA ILE A 164 5.51 24.06 5.16
C ILE A 164 5.88 23.30 3.88
N GLY A 165 5.24 23.68 2.78
CA GLY A 165 5.42 23.03 1.48
C GLY A 165 4.41 21.94 1.19
N ASP A 166 3.63 21.44 2.18
CA ASP A 166 2.55 20.51 1.92
C ASP A 166 1.47 21.10 1.01
N ILE A 167 0.92 20.27 0.16
CA ILE A 167 -0.13 20.63 -0.78
C ILE A 167 -1.42 19.93 -0.38
N ILE A 168 -2.39 20.72 0.03
CA ILE A 168 -3.75 20.26 0.27
C ILE A 168 -4.52 20.46 -1.03
N PHE A 169 -5.17 19.41 -1.50
CA PHE A 169 -5.95 19.43 -2.72
C PHE A 169 -7.39 18.98 -2.45
N THR A 170 -8.31 19.79 -2.91
CA THR A 170 -9.72 19.41 -3.14
C THR A 170 -9.95 19.40 -4.65
N PRO A 171 -11.04 18.84 -5.17
CA PRO A 171 -11.29 18.83 -6.62
C PRO A 171 -11.20 20.20 -7.31
N PHE A 172 -11.36 21.29 -6.58
CA PHE A 172 -11.39 22.65 -7.13
C PHE A 172 -10.34 23.60 -6.55
N LEU A 173 -9.83 23.34 -5.35
CA LEU A 173 -8.84 24.17 -4.68
C LEU A 173 -7.51 23.44 -4.48
N ILE A 174 -6.44 24.18 -4.67
CA ILE A 174 -5.09 23.78 -4.31
C ILE A 174 -4.58 24.77 -3.27
N ILE A 175 -4.27 24.30 -2.07
CA ILE A 175 -3.84 25.11 -0.95
C ILE A 175 -2.43 24.69 -0.59
N ARG A 176 -1.52 25.65 -0.48
CA ARG A 176 -0.14 25.40 -0.09
C ARG A 176 0.26 26.31 1.04
N LEU A 177 0.81 25.77 2.10
CA LEU A 177 1.42 26.53 3.16
C LEU A 177 2.85 26.92 2.73
N LEU A 178 3.09 28.20 2.48
CA LEU A 178 4.40 28.70 2.06
C LEU A 178 5.29 29.02 3.25
N GLU A 179 4.70 29.66 4.28
CA GLU A 179 5.33 30.02 5.53
C GLU A 179 4.30 29.81 6.67
N GLU A 180 4.72 29.96 7.92
CA GLU A 180 3.83 29.78 9.08
C GLU A 180 2.54 30.63 8.99
N ASP A 181 2.62 31.80 8.37
CA ASP A 181 1.53 32.78 8.29
C ASP A 181 1.10 33.11 6.83
N VAL A 182 1.56 32.32 5.85
CA VAL A 182 1.32 32.61 4.43
C VAL A 182 0.76 31.39 3.70
N LEU A 183 -0.42 31.54 3.14
CA LEU A 183 -1.08 30.56 2.28
C LEU A 183 -1.08 30.99 0.82
N GLU A 184 -0.71 30.08 -0.06
CA GLU A 184 -1.00 30.18 -1.49
C GLU A 184 -2.24 29.37 -1.80
N ILE A 185 -3.24 30.00 -2.40
CA ILE A 185 -4.48 29.35 -2.81
C ILE A 185 -4.64 29.51 -4.31
N SER A 186 -4.76 28.39 -4.99
CA SER A 186 -5.05 28.32 -6.43
C SER A 186 -6.36 27.59 -6.65
N SER A 187 -7.19 28.05 -7.54
CA SER A 187 -8.48 27.41 -7.83
C SER A 187 -8.68 27.21 -9.33
N PHE A 188 -9.36 26.14 -9.70
CA PHE A 188 -9.83 25.90 -11.05
C PHE A 188 -11.16 26.65 -11.35
N GLU A 189 -11.78 27.20 -10.32
CA GLU A 189 -13.00 27.99 -10.37
C GLU A 189 -12.82 29.31 -9.61
N ASN A 190 -13.81 30.20 -9.69
CA ASN A 190 -13.80 31.38 -8.87
C ASN A 190 -13.97 31.03 -7.39
N PHE A 191 -13.24 31.71 -6.55
CA PHE A 191 -13.36 31.61 -5.11
C PHE A 191 -13.24 32.98 -4.47
N ASP A 192 -13.88 33.14 -3.32
CA ASP A 192 -13.82 34.33 -2.50
C ASP A 192 -13.06 34.05 -1.21
N ALA A 193 -12.31 35.03 -0.74
CA ALA A 193 -11.50 34.93 0.46
C ALA A 193 -11.65 36.17 1.33
N THR A 194 -11.86 35.98 2.62
CA THR A 194 -11.87 37.05 3.63
C THR A 194 -10.48 37.39 4.15
N LEU A 195 -9.45 36.63 3.75
CA LEU A 195 -8.08 36.82 4.14
C LEU A 195 -7.44 38.01 3.38
N SER A 196 -6.47 38.66 4.00
CA SER A 196 -5.72 39.74 3.36
C SER A 196 -4.84 39.19 2.24
N ASN A 197 -5.13 39.60 1.00
CA ASN A 197 -4.33 39.23 -0.15
C ASN A 197 -2.99 39.96 -0.12
N ILE A 198 -1.88 39.22 -0.21
CA ILE A 198 -0.54 39.80 -0.40
C ILE A 198 -0.40 40.10 -1.88
N ILE A 199 -0.67 41.35 -2.25
CA ILE A 199 -0.36 41.81 -3.58
C ILE A 199 1.14 42.01 -3.66
N GLU A 200 1.88 41.05 -4.24
CA GLU A 200 3.26 41.32 -4.63
C GLU A 200 3.24 42.54 -5.55
N PRO A 201 4.05 43.60 -5.25
CA PRO A 201 4.19 44.71 -6.17
C PRO A 201 4.61 44.14 -7.51
N ALA A 202 3.78 44.34 -8.53
CA ALA A 202 4.05 43.86 -9.87
C ALA A 202 5.44 44.35 -10.28
N SER A 203 6.44 43.48 -10.16
CA SER A 203 7.76 43.79 -10.68
C SER A 203 7.56 43.95 -12.18
N GLU A 204 7.90 45.17 -12.70
CA GLU A 204 7.76 45.56 -14.09
C GLU A 204 8.61 44.72 -15.07
N MET A 205 9.26 43.68 -14.61
CA MET A 205 9.81 42.65 -15.48
C MET A 205 8.67 41.90 -16.14
N LYS A 206 8.32 42.31 -17.35
CA LYS A 206 7.55 41.51 -18.30
C LYS A 206 8.26 40.15 -18.38
N LYS A 207 7.79 39.17 -17.59
CA LYS A 207 8.34 37.79 -17.60
C LYS A 207 8.21 37.30 -19.03
N LYS A 208 9.35 37.14 -19.70
CA LYS A 208 9.45 36.74 -21.11
C LYS A 208 9.02 35.28 -21.34
N TYR A 209 8.81 34.56 -20.24
CA TYR A 209 8.46 33.13 -20.23
C TYR A 209 7.22 32.89 -19.39
N PRO A 210 6.37 31.91 -19.78
CA PRO A 210 5.24 31.55 -18.96
C PRO A 210 5.71 31.09 -17.56
N ILE A 211 4.97 31.52 -16.54
CA ILE A 211 5.25 31.11 -15.16
C ILE A 211 4.93 29.63 -15.06
N TYR A 212 5.95 28.82 -14.70
CA TYR A 212 5.75 27.43 -14.35
C TYR A 212 4.99 27.37 -13.02
N ARG A 213 3.83 26.73 -13.02
CA ARG A 213 3.08 26.42 -11.80
C ARG A 213 3.21 24.93 -11.54
N ARG A 214 3.66 24.58 -10.34
CA ARG A 214 3.77 23.19 -9.95
C ARG A 214 2.38 22.58 -9.82
N THR A 215 2.21 21.41 -10.38
CA THR A 215 1.08 20.54 -10.03
C THR A 215 1.29 19.97 -8.63
N PRO A 216 0.21 19.59 -7.92
CA PRO A 216 0.32 18.90 -6.65
C PRO A 216 1.17 17.65 -6.79
N ARG A 217 2.18 17.53 -5.94
CA ARG A 217 3.04 16.34 -5.90
C ARG A 217 2.29 15.15 -5.36
N MET A 218 2.43 14.01 -6.00
CA MET A 218 1.98 12.73 -5.47
C MET A 218 3.08 12.09 -4.64
N VAL A 219 2.79 11.80 -3.38
CA VAL A 219 3.69 11.10 -2.46
C VAL A 219 3.04 9.80 -2.02
N TYR A 220 3.60 8.68 -2.45
CA TYR A 220 3.22 7.36 -1.94
C TYR A 220 3.95 7.09 -0.63
N GLU A 221 3.22 6.65 0.38
CA GLU A 221 3.81 6.24 1.66
C GLU A 221 4.28 4.78 1.58
N LEU A 222 5.41 4.50 2.22
CA LEU A 222 5.90 3.13 2.36
C LEU A 222 4.96 2.34 3.27
N PRO A 223 4.70 1.06 2.98
CA PRO A 223 3.93 0.23 3.88
C PRO A 223 4.62 0.12 5.25
N ASN A 224 3.89 0.36 6.31
CA ASN A 224 4.38 0.32 7.70
C ASN A 224 3.53 -0.63 8.56
N GLU A 225 2.95 -1.64 7.94
CA GLU A 225 2.13 -2.62 8.63
C GLU A 225 3.00 -3.58 9.45
N LYS A 226 2.43 -4.09 10.54
CA LYS A 226 3.02 -5.14 11.34
C LYS A 226 2.31 -6.46 11.07
N VAL A 227 2.99 -7.37 10.37
CA VAL A 227 2.48 -8.70 10.08
C VAL A 227 2.94 -9.67 11.16
N THR A 228 1.98 -10.25 11.87
CA THR A 228 2.27 -11.25 12.92
C THR A 228 2.07 -12.64 12.36
N LEU A 229 3.12 -13.47 12.45
CA LEU A 229 3.06 -14.89 12.13
C LEU A 229 2.82 -15.69 13.40
N SER A 230 1.72 -16.44 13.41
CA SER A 230 1.38 -17.35 14.51
C SER A 230 2.04 -18.71 14.29
N PHE A 231 2.50 -19.34 15.35
CA PHE A 231 3.01 -20.71 15.30
C PHE A 231 1.88 -21.73 15.12
N PRO A 232 2.18 -22.91 14.53
CA PRO A 232 1.21 -23.98 14.45
C PRO A 232 0.84 -24.46 15.85
N SER A 233 -0.33 -25.08 16.01
CA SER A 233 -0.70 -25.75 17.26
C SER A 233 0.35 -26.80 17.62
N GLN A 234 0.68 -26.89 18.90
CA GLN A 234 1.67 -27.86 19.39
C GLN A 234 1.24 -29.29 19.04
N GLU A 235 2.17 -30.09 18.56
CA GLU A 235 1.93 -31.50 18.40
C GLU A 235 1.93 -32.11 19.82
N ASN A 236 0.78 -32.58 20.27
CA ASN A 236 0.75 -33.39 21.46
C ASN A 236 1.51 -34.67 21.11
N ASP A 237 2.60 -34.95 21.85
CA ASP A 237 3.24 -36.24 21.75
C ASP A 237 2.18 -37.32 21.78
N PRO A 238 2.14 -38.18 20.78
CA PRO A 238 1.27 -39.33 20.89
C PRO A 238 1.70 -40.02 22.18
N SER A 239 0.82 -40.07 23.14
CA SER A 239 1.00 -40.98 24.29
C SER A 239 1.04 -42.39 23.69
N GLY A 240 2.20 -42.69 23.09
CA GLY A 240 2.42 -43.90 22.34
C GLY A 240 2.50 -45.04 23.31
N ARG A 241 1.34 -45.41 23.89
CA ARG A 241 1.19 -46.70 24.45
C ARG A 241 1.39 -47.69 23.32
N GLY A 242 2.60 -48.21 23.25
CA GLY A 242 2.98 -49.17 22.22
C GLY A 242 1.90 -50.28 22.17
N LEU A 243 1.67 -50.82 21.01
CA LEU A 243 0.68 -51.91 20.78
C LEU A 243 0.81 -53.01 21.84
N TRP A 244 2.04 -53.29 22.26
CA TRP A 244 2.35 -54.26 23.33
C TRP A 244 1.78 -53.88 24.70
N ILE A 245 1.77 -52.63 25.09
CA ILE A 245 1.24 -52.17 26.39
C ILE A 245 -0.29 -52.39 26.44
N ILE A 246 -0.97 -52.27 25.29
CA ILE A 246 -2.44 -52.44 25.19
C ILE A 246 -2.83 -53.91 25.06
N ILE A 247 -2.06 -54.70 24.31
CA ILE A 247 -2.37 -56.11 24.02
C ILE A 247 -1.81 -57.08 25.12
N LEU A 248 -0.70 -56.76 25.72
CA LEU A 248 -0.01 -57.65 26.67
C LEU A 248 -0.88 -58.02 27.89
N PRO A 249 -1.59 -57.09 28.58
CA PRO A 249 -2.36 -57.44 29.75
C PRO A 249 -3.51 -58.43 29.44
N PRO A 250 -4.36 -58.24 28.44
CA PRO A 250 -5.43 -59.19 28.12
C PRO A 250 -4.87 -60.52 27.55
N LEU A 251 -3.72 -60.47 26.86
CA LEU A 251 -3.05 -61.67 26.34
C LEU A 251 -2.48 -62.54 27.46
N VAL A 252 -1.81 -61.93 28.43
CA VAL A 252 -1.30 -62.63 29.63
C VAL A 252 -2.45 -63.23 30.42
N MET A 253 -3.54 -62.50 30.62
CA MET A 253 -4.74 -63.02 31.30
C MET A 253 -5.35 -64.21 30.54
N LEU A 254 -5.38 -64.17 29.22
CA LEU A 254 -5.89 -65.25 28.38
C LEU A 254 -5.01 -66.53 28.53
N ILE A 255 -3.71 -66.38 28.56
CA ILE A 255 -2.73 -67.46 28.80
C ILE A 255 -2.91 -68.06 30.21
N VAL A 256 -2.98 -67.21 31.24
CA VAL A 256 -3.18 -67.64 32.62
C VAL A 256 -4.50 -68.44 32.78
N MET A 257 -5.60 -67.91 32.18
CA MET A 257 -6.87 -68.60 32.22
C MET A 257 -6.85 -69.92 31.43
N GLY A 258 -6.10 -69.99 30.33
CA GLY A 258 -5.88 -71.24 29.60
C GLY A 258 -5.17 -72.30 30.47
N ILE A 259 -4.13 -71.93 31.22
CA ILE A 259 -3.43 -72.77 32.16
C ILE A 259 -4.35 -73.22 33.28
N VAL A 260 -5.15 -72.31 33.85
CA VAL A 260 -6.13 -72.65 34.92
C VAL A 260 -7.20 -73.58 34.40
N ALA A 261 -7.67 -73.42 33.14
CA ALA A 261 -8.64 -74.32 32.53
C ALA A 261 -8.16 -75.77 32.39
N VAL A 262 -6.86 -75.96 32.16
CA VAL A 262 -6.22 -77.29 32.08
C VAL A 262 -6.06 -77.92 33.47
N ILE A 263 -5.70 -77.16 34.50
CA ILE A 263 -5.43 -77.64 35.86
C ILE A 263 -6.72 -77.89 36.65
N GLN A 264 -7.75 -77.01 36.46
CA GLN A 264 -9.01 -77.07 37.16
C GLN A 264 -10.21 -76.85 36.20
N PRO A 265 -10.79 -77.86 35.65
CA PRO A 265 -11.96 -77.76 34.77
C PRO A 265 -13.17 -77.24 35.54
N ARG A 266 -13.44 -75.94 35.51
CA ARG A 266 -14.59 -75.26 36.18
C ARG A 266 -15.81 -75.09 35.27
N GLY A 267 -16.00 -75.93 34.29
CA GLY A 267 -17.18 -75.99 33.45
C GLY A 267 -17.36 -74.72 32.54
N ILE A 268 -18.59 -74.37 32.24
CA ILE A 268 -18.97 -73.38 31.23
C ILE A 268 -18.51 -71.94 31.54
N PHE A 269 -18.23 -71.58 32.82
CA PHE A 269 -17.77 -70.29 33.27
C PHE A 269 -16.41 -69.93 32.74
N ILE A 270 -15.47 -70.86 32.58
CA ILE A 270 -14.12 -70.63 32.01
C ILE A 270 -14.28 -70.24 30.53
N LEU A 271 -15.19 -70.88 29.82
CA LEU A 271 -15.43 -70.60 28.42
C LEU A 271 -15.99 -69.17 28.20
N ILE A 272 -16.95 -68.76 29.08
CA ILE A 272 -17.49 -67.37 29.05
C ILE A 272 -16.40 -66.36 29.33
N THR A 273 -15.58 -66.52 30.34
CA THR A 273 -14.47 -65.57 30.66
C THR A 273 -13.42 -65.54 29.57
N MET A 274 -13.10 -66.65 28.93
CA MET A 274 -12.16 -66.73 27.82
C MET A 274 -12.68 -65.97 26.60
N VAL A 275 -13.94 -66.08 26.27
CA VAL A 275 -14.62 -65.33 25.22
C VAL A 275 -14.56 -63.81 25.53
N MET A 276 -14.80 -63.38 26.77
CA MET A 276 -14.71 -62.00 27.20
C MET A 276 -13.30 -61.42 26.99
N PHE A 277 -12.23 -62.20 27.31
CA PHE A 277 -10.83 -61.74 27.08
C PHE A 277 -10.52 -61.67 25.58
N VAL A 278 -11.00 -62.60 24.76
CA VAL A 278 -10.82 -62.53 23.31
C VAL A 278 -11.54 -61.31 22.75
N MET A 279 -12.77 -61.01 23.20
CA MET A 279 -13.50 -59.79 22.80
C MET A 279 -12.74 -58.50 23.25
N THR A 280 -12.13 -58.51 24.45
CA THR A 280 -11.32 -57.36 24.91
C THR A 280 -10.08 -57.18 24.05
N LEU A 281 -9.41 -58.24 23.62
CA LEU A 281 -8.29 -58.16 22.69
C LEU A 281 -8.71 -57.58 21.34
N ILE A 282 -9.81 -58.04 20.79
CA ILE A 282 -10.35 -57.55 19.50
C ILE A 282 -10.65 -56.05 19.63
N THR A 283 -11.45 -55.66 20.64
CA THR A 283 -11.83 -54.24 20.85
C THR A 283 -10.62 -53.36 21.09
N SER A 284 -9.65 -53.78 21.90
CA SER A 284 -8.40 -53.02 22.13
C SER A 284 -7.55 -52.86 20.87
N SER A 285 -7.47 -53.91 20.04
CA SER A 285 -6.80 -53.85 18.75
C SER A 285 -7.50 -52.89 17.77
N VAL A 286 -8.79 -52.96 17.63
CA VAL A 286 -9.60 -52.07 16.79
C VAL A 286 -9.43 -50.62 17.27
N GLN A 287 -9.49 -50.39 18.58
CA GLN A 287 -9.31 -49.07 19.16
C GLN A 287 -7.92 -48.51 18.84
N TYR A 288 -6.87 -49.31 19.01
CA TYR A 288 -5.51 -48.89 18.66
C TYR A 288 -5.36 -48.48 17.20
N PHE A 289 -5.88 -49.26 16.26
CA PHE A 289 -5.80 -48.91 14.84
C PHE A 289 -6.64 -47.67 14.51
N LYS A 290 -7.81 -47.49 15.14
CA LYS A 290 -8.65 -46.31 14.99
C LYS A 290 -7.92 -45.04 15.52
N ASP A 291 -7.32 -45.13 16.70
CA ASP A 291 -6.60 -44.03 17.30
C ASP A 291 -5.40 -43.63 16.45
N ARG A 292 -4.61 -44.59 15.96
CA ARG A 292 -3.50 -44.36 15.05
C ARG A 292 -3.93 -43.73 13.72
N SER A 293 -5.07 -44.15 13.18
CA SER A 293 -5.64 -43.53 11.98
C SER A 293 -6.09 -42.09 12.24
N ASN A 294 -6.73 -41.86 13.40
CA ASN A 294 -7.15 -40.52 13.82
C ASN A 294 -5.97 -39.57 14.04
N GLU A 295 -4.88 -40.08 14.64
CA GLU A 295 -3.63 -39.30 14.79
C GLU A 295 -3.04 -38.88 13.44
N LYS A 296 -2.95 -39.82 12.49
CA LYS A 296 -2.49 -39.48 11.13
C LYS A 296 -3.37 -38.41 10.49
N ARG A 297 -4.70 -38.55 10.56
CA ARG A 297 -5.63 -37.55 10.04
C ARG A 297 -5.48 -36.19 10.71
N LYS A 298 -5.24 -36.14 12.04
CA LYS A 298 -5.00 -34.91 12.77
C LYS A 298 -3.70 -34.24 12.32
N LYS A 299 -2.60 -35.00 12.16
CA LYS A 299 -1.32 -34.50 11.64
C LYS A 299 -1.48 -33.95 10.22
N GLU A 300 -2.10 -34.69 9.32
CA GLU A 300 -2.36 -34.24 7.95
C GLU A 300 -3.23 -32.98 7.91
N LYS A 301 -4.28 -32.92 8.73
CA LYS A 301 -5.13 -31.73 8.86
C LYS A 301 -4.32 -30.52 9.37
N ARG A 302 -3.50 -30.73 10.43
CA ARG A 302 -2.63 -29.68 10.98
C ARG A 302 -1.69 -29.12 9.91
N ILE A 303 -1.00 -29.99 9.18
CA ILE A 303 -0.10 -29.59 8.08
C ILE A 303 -0.87 -28.81 7.03
N ARG A 304 -2.01 -29.34 6.55
CA ARG A 304 -2.81 -28.68 5.51
C ARG A 304 -3.28 -27.29 5.94
N VAL A 305 -3.85 -27.18 7.13
CA VAL A 305 -4.37 -25.89 7.65
C VAL A 305 -3.25 -24.89 7.81
N TYR A 306 -2.10 -25.31 8.37
CA TYR A 306 -0.99 -24.40 8.60
C TYR A 306 -0.28 -23.99 7.28
N THR A 307 -0.15 -24.91 6.34
CA THR A 307 0.39 -24.60 5.00
C THR A 307 -0.51 -23.58 4.27
N ALA A 308 -1.83 -23.76 4.34
CA ALA A 308 -2.77 -22.79 3.77
C ALA A 308 -2.66 -21.41 4.48
N TYR A 309 -2.49 -21.40 5.79
CA TYR A 309 -2.23 -20.16 6.55
C TYR A 309 -0.94 -19.48 6.11
N LEU A 310 0.17 -20.22 5.96
CA LEU A 310 1.44 -19.66 5.51
C LEU A 310 1.35 -19.14 4.06
N GLU A 311 0.58 -19.81 3.20
CA GLU A 311 0.38 -19.36 1.83
C GLU A 311 -0.39 -18.03 1.77
N ASN A 312 -1.46 -17.90 2.59
CA ASN A 312 -2.17 -16.63 2.72
C ASN A 312 -1.26 -15.52 3.27
N LYS A 313 -0.41 -15.84 4.26
CA LYS A 313 0.55 -14.88 4.81
C LYS A 313 1.66 -14.53 3.82
N ARG A 314 2.07 -15.46 2.98
CA ARG A 314 3.00 -15.18 1.87
C ARG A 314 2.39 -14.20 0.88
N HIS A 315 1.11 -14.38 0.55
CA HIS A 315 0.41 -13.47 -0.36
C HIS A 315 0.34 -12.05 0.21
N GLU A 316 -0.05 -11.93 1.49
CA GLU A 316 -0.08 -10.65 2.21
C GLU A 316 1.31 -9.96 2.24
N LEU A 317 2.38 -10.71 2.55
CA LEU A 317 3.74 -10.18 2.55
C LEU A 317 4.22 -9.80 1.15
N GLN A 318 3.82 -10.56 0.12
CA GLN A 318 4.15 -10.24 -1.26
C GLN A 318 3.47 -8.94 -1.71
N GLU A 319 2.21 -8.75 -1.38
CA GLU A 319 1.49 -7.49 -1.67
C GLU A 319 2.17 -6.27 -1.03
N LEU A 320 2.63 -6.41 0.24
CA LEU A 320 3.38 -5.36 0.91
C LEU A 320 4.74 -5.09 0.25
N ALA A 321 5.45 -6.15 -0.15
CA ALA A 321 6.72 -6.02 -0.86
C ALA A 321 6.54 -5.34 -2.23
N ASP A 322 5.50 -5.70 -2.97
CA ASP A 322 5.18 -5.10 -4.25
C ASP A 322 4.77 -3.63 -4.10
N LYS A 323 4.01 -3.30 -3.06
CA LYS A 323 3.67 -1.92 -2.71
C LYS A 323 4.89 -1.08 -2.35
N GLN A 324 5.82 -1.64 -1.55
CA GLN A 324 7.09 -0.98 -1.25
C GLN A 324 7.91 -0.77 -2.52
N LYS A 325 8.01 -1.78 -3.37
CA LYS A 325 8.75 -1.70 -4.64
C LYS A 325 8.19 -0.62 -5.54
N PHE A 326 6.87 -0.61 -5.74
CA PHE A 326 6.21 0.43 -6.52
C PHE A 326 6.49 1.83 -5.96
N THR A 327 6.35 2.03 -4.64
CA THR A 327 6.59 3.32 -3.97
C THR A 327 8.02 3.79 -4.20
N MET A 328 8.98 2.90 -4.01
CA MET A 328 10.39 3.22 -4.18
C MET A 328 10.75 3.51 -5.65
N GLU A 329 10.24 2.73 -6.60
CA GLU A 329 10.47 2.95 -8.03
C GLU A 329 9.77 4.23 -8.53
N PHE A 330 8.62 4.57 -7.97
CA PHE A 330 7.92 5.81 -8.29
C PHE A 330 8.73 7.03 -7.83
N HIS A 331 9.19 7.04 -6.57
CA HIS A 331 9.93 8.17 -6.03
C HIS A 331 11.37 8.24 -6.54
N PHE A 332 11.99 7.09 -6.81
CA PHE A 332 13.37 6.99 -7.27
C PHE A 332 13.44 6.21 -8.59
N PRO A 333 12.95 6.80 -9.68
CA PRO A 333 12.87 6.13 -10.96
C PRO A 333 14.27 5.77 -11.51
N THR A 334 14.29 4.83 -12.44
CA THR A 334 15.51 4.49 -13.18
C THR A 334 15.96 5.65 -14.05
N PHE A 335 17.24 5.66 -14.43
CA PHE A 335 17.80 6.68 -15.35
C PHE A 335 17.01 6.74 -16.67
N GLU A 336 16.65 5.60 -17.25
CA GLU A 336 15.82 5.54 -18.46
C GLU A 336 14.45 6.19 -18.27
N ARG A 337 13.84 5.98 -17.10
CA ARG A 337 12.57 6.61 -16.77
C ARG A 337 12.73 8.12 -16.55
N MET A 338 13.79 8.57 -15.88
CA MET A 338 14.08 10.00 -15.74
C MET A 338 14.29 10.68 -17.09
N LYS A 339 15.05 10.04 -17.99
CA LYS A 339 15.24 10.51 -19.36
C LYS A 339 13.91 10.63 -20.10
N TYR A 340 13.02 9.65 -19.95
CA TYR A 340 11.69 9.70 -20.52
C TYR A 340 10.90 10.90 -19.96
N LEU A 341 10.84 11.07 -18.65
CA LEU A 341 10.14 12.20 -17.99
C LEU A 341 10.68 13.55 -18.47
N THR A 342 11.99 13.69 -18.57
CA THR A 342 12.63 14.91 -19.07
C THR A 342 12.29 15.16 -20.54
N ASN A 343 12.31 14.15 -21.39
CA ASN A 343 11.98 14.30 -22.81
C ASN A 343 10.52 14.67 -23.03
N GLN A 344 9.62 14.24 -22.15
CA GLN A 344 8.19 14.58 -22.19
C GLN A 344 7.89 15.92 -21.50
N ILE A 345 8.88 16.55 -20.87
CA ILE A 345 8.67 17.75 -20.05
C ILE A 345 7.57 17.50 -19.00
N SER A 346 7.68 16.35 -18.30
CA SER A 346 6.71 15.96 -17.29
C SER A 346 6.71 16.90 -16.09
N ASP A 347 5.56 17.13 -15.50
CA ASP A 347 5.38 17.92 -14.26
C ASP A 347 6.24 17.40 -13.11
N ARG A 348 6.61 16.12 -13.16
CA ARG A 348 7.44 15.48 -12.15
C ARG A 348 8.90 15.93 -12.11
N ILE A 349 9.39 16.60 -13.15
CA ILE A 349 10.79 17.07 -13.20
C ILE A 349 11.10 18.00 -12.02
N TRP A 350 10.14 18.84 -11.64
CA TRP A 350 10.27 19.84 -10.59
C TRP A 350 9.42 19.52 -9.35
N GLU A 351 9.06 18.25 -9.14
CA GLU A 351 8.16 17.86 -8.04
C GLU A 351 8.80 18.00 -6.65
N ARG A 352 10.13 17.92 -6.54
CA ARG A 352 10.85 18.07 -5.27
C ARG A 352 11.26 19.51 -5.02
N SER A 353 11.01 19.98 -3.81
CA SER A 353 11.47 21.28 -3.32
C SER A 353 12.52 21.10 -2.23
N VAL A 354 13.17 22.17 -1.83
CA VAL A 354 14.17 22.16 -0.75
C VAL A 354 13.55 21.69 0.57
N GLU A 355 12.27 21.97 0.78
CA GLU A 355 11.49 21.60 1.96
C GLU A 355 11.03 20.11 1.95
N SER A 356 11.17 19.43 0.81
CA SER A 356 10.77 18.02 0.70
C SER A 356 11.70 17.12 1.49
N GLU A 357 11.17 16.16 2.25
CA GLU A 357 11.95 15.20 3.05
C GLU A 357 12.95 14.37 2.22
N ASP A 358 12.64 14.16 0.95
CA ASP A 358 13.48 13.43 0.00
C ASP A 358 14.33 14.35 -0.89
N PHE A 359 14.47 15.63 -0.51
CA PHE A 359 15.39 16.54 -1.18
C PHE A 359 16.83 16.04 -1.06
N LEU A 360 17.60 16.11 -2.13
CA LEU A 360 18.96 15.57 -2.23
C LEU A 360 19.08 14.06 -2.02
N GLN A 361 17.98 13.33 -2.08
CA GLN A 361 17.99 11.87 -2.18
C GLN A 361 17.98 11.45 -3.64
N PHE A 362 18.85 10.50 -3.99
CA PHE A 362 18.95 10.00 -5.36
C PHE A 362 19.25 8.51 -5.39
N ARG A 363 18.88 7.87 -6.48
CA ARG A 363 19.10 6.45 -6.72
C ARG A 363 20.54 6.22 -7.15
N LEU A 364 21.28 5.37 -6.42
CA LEU A 364 22.60 4.88 -6.80
C LEU A 364 22.54 3.70 -7.76
N GLY A 365 21.50 2.87 -7.64
CA GLY A 365 21.40 1.64 -8.41
C GLY A 365 20.27 0.77 -7.92
N THR A 366 20.39 -0.53 -8.17
CA THR A 366 19.44 -1.55 -7.74
C THR A 366 20.15 -2.54 -6.83
N GLY A 367 19.52 -2.92 -5.73
CA GLY A 367 20.09 -3.84 -4.76
C GLY A 367 19.03 -4.38 -3.82
N THR A 368 19.49 -5.05 -2.76
CA THR A 368 18.63 -5.56 -1.71
C THR A 368 18.46 -4.52 -0.61
N VAL A 369 17.22 -4.24 -0.23
CA VAL A 369 16.87 -3.21 0.78
C VAL A 369 16.01 -3.87 1.85
N PRO A 370 16.15 -3.48 3.13
CA PRO A 370 15.27 -3.96 4.20
C PRO A 370 13.80 -3.65 3.91
N SER A 371 12.89 -4.53 4.33
CA SER A 371 11.46 -4.26 4.26
C SER A 371 11.08 -3.05 5.14
N SER A 372 10.17 -2.22 4.68
CA SER A 372 9.61 -1.10 5.45
C SER A 372 8.56 -1.54 6.47
N PHE A 373 7.94 -2.69 6.22
CA PHE A 373 6.99 -3.34 7.14
C PHE A 373 7.72 -4.27 8.10
N SER A 374 7.15 -4.50 9.27
CA SER A 374 7.74 -5.36 10.29
C SER A 374 7.06 -6.72 10.33
N ILE A 375 7.86 -7.78 10.39
CA ILE A 375 7.38 -9.15 10.58
C ILE A 375 7.73 -9.57 12.00
N SER A 376 6.75 -10.03 12.76
CA SER A 376 6.96 -10.54 14.12
C SER A 376 6.46 -11.96 14.23
N LEU A 377 7.31 -12.83 14.74
CA LEU A 377 6.91 -14.16 15.20
C LEU A 377 6.34 -14.02 16.61
N ASN A 378 5.20 -14.66 16.88
CA ASN A 378 4.63 -14.67 18.23
C ASN A 378 5.48 -15.58 19.13
N SER A 379 6.46 -14.97 19.81
CA SER A 379 7.53 -15.65 20.53
C SER A 379 7.17 -16.12 21.95
N ASN A 380 5.95 -15.83 22.43
CA ASN A 380 5.60 -16.10 23.83
C ASN A 380 5.68 -17.58 24.25
N ASP A 381 5.88 -18.48 23.30
CA ASP A 381 5.95 -19.93 23.52
C ASP A 381 7.24 -20.61 22.99
N MET A 382 8.22 -19.85 22.49
CA MET A 382 9.40 -20.47 21.85
C MET A 382 10.29 -21.30 22.78
N ALA A 383 10.37 -20.90 24.05
CA ALA A 383 11.29 -21.55 25.02
C ALA A 383 10.92 -23.00 25.33
N ASN A 384 9.67 -23.40 25.10
CA ASN A 384 9.15 -24.72 25.47
C ASN A 384 8.68 -25.57 24.29
N ARG A 385 8.95 -25.16 23.05
CA ARG A 385 8.50 -25.89 21.86
C ARG A 385 9.64 -26.62 21.18
N GLU A 386 9.40 -27.89 20.86
CA GLU A 386 10.29 -28.63 19.97
C GLU A 386 10.23 -28.02 18.56
N MET A 387 11.40 -27.93 17.92
CA MET A 387 11.52 -27.41 16.56
C MET A 387 10.82 -28.35 15.58
N ASP A 388 9.71 -27.89 15.04
CA ASP A 388 8.93 -28.60 14.04
C ASP A 388 9.22 -28.01 12.65
N ASN A 389 9.16 -28.83 11.62
CA ASN A 389 9.31 -28.41 10.22
C ASN A 389 8.37 -27.24 9.84
N LEU A 390 7.16 -27.19 10.41
CA LEU A 390 6.22 -26.10 10.17
C LEU A 390 6.71 -24.77 10.79
N ILE A 391 7.36 -24.82 11.93
CA ILE A 391 7.99 -23.64 12.57
C ILE A 391 9.15 -23.16 11.71
N GLU A 392 9.97 -24.07 11.19
CA GLU A 392 11.06 -23.73 10.29
C GLU A 392 10.58 -23.04 9.02
N GLN A 393 9.44 -23.48 8.45
CA GLN A 393 8.81 -22.83 7.29
C GLN A 393 8.39 -21.39 7.60
N SER A 394 7.83 -21.13 8.79
CA SER A 394 7.48 -19.75 9.18
C SER A 394 8.69 -18.84 9.36
N GLN A 395 9.78 -19.38 9.93
CA GLN A 395 11.04 -18.65 10.07
C GLN A 395 11.71 -18.38 8.71
N LYS A 396 11.61 -19.33 7.78
CA LYS A 396 12.07 -19.13 6.39
C LYS A 396 11.28 -18.02 5.69
N LEU A 397 9.96 -18.00 5.90
CA LEU A 397 9.10 -16.96 5.33
C LEU A 397 9.48 -15.58 5.88
N GLU A 398 9.70 -15.45 7.20
CA GLU A 398 10.19 -14.20 7.80
C GLU A 398 11.53 -13.76 7.19
N LYS A 399 12.50 -14.67 7.08
CA LYS A 399 13.82 -14.36 6.51
C LYS A 399 13.76 -13.90 5.06
N VAL A 400 12.88 -14.50 4.25
CA VAL A 400 12.72 -14.16 2.83
C VAL A 400 12.22 -12.74 2.66
N TYR A 401 11.26 -12.31 3.49
CA TYR A 401 10.67 -10.98 3.38
C TYR A 401 11.29 -9.92 4.30
N LYS A 402 12.34 -10.26 5.04
CA LYS A 402 13.12 -9.29 5.80
C LYS A 402 13.87 -8.31 4.92
N GLU A 403 14.27 -8.78 3.76
CA GLU A 403 14.98 -8.01 2.74
C GLU A 403 14.31 -8.24 1.37
N ILE A 404 14.14 -7.18 0.61
CA ILE A 404 13.53 -7.22 -0.71
C ILE A 404 14.59 -6.96 -1.76
N ALA A 405 14.73 -7.87 -2.71
CA ALA A 405 15.67 -7.75 -3.81
C ALA A 405 15.15 -6.80 -4.91
N ASP A 406 16.04 -6.38 -5.78
CA ASP A 406 15.75 -5.53 -6.94
C ASP A 406 15.06 -4.20 -6.60
N MET A 407 15.46 -3.62 -5.46
CA MET A 407 14.96 -2.34 -4.98
C MET A 407 15.92 -1.19 -5.31
N PRO A 408 15.42 0.03 -5.50
CA PRO A 408 16.27 1.21 -5.59
C PRO A 408 17.11 1.39 -4.33
N VAL A 409 18.43 1.46 -4.49
CA VAL A 409 19.36 1.85 -3.42
C VAL A 409 19.52 3.35 -3.46
N ILE A 410 19.21 4.01 -2.34
CA ILE A 410 19.13 5.46 -2.24
C ILE A 410 20.29 5.99 -1.43
N ALA A 411 20.88 7.09 -1.91
CA ALA A 411 21.82 7.90 -1.18
C ALA A 411 21.20 9.25 -0.84
N ASN A 412 21.60 9.82 0.30
CA ASN A 412 21.11 11.11 0.77
C ASN A 412 22.29 12.04 1.02
N LEU A 413 22.46 13.03 0.14
CA LEU A 413 23.50 14.05 0.27
C LEU A 413 23.27 15.03 1.42
N ALA A 414 22.04 15.20 1.88
CA ALA A 414 21.75 16.03 3.04
C ALA A 414 22.34 15.46 4.35
N LYS A 415 22.60 14.14 4.39
CA LYS A 415 23.21 13.47 5.56
C LYS A 415 24.74 13.53 5.60
N GLY A 416 25.37 13.95 4.50
CA GLY A 416 26.83 14.09 4.43
C GLY A 416 27.40 13.75 3.05
N PRO A 417 28.73 13.91 2.88
CA PRO A 417 29.39 13.63 1.62
C PRO A 417 29.38 12.13 1.28
N ILE A 418 29.24 11.84 0.00
CA ILE A 418 29.23 10.48 -0.53
C ILE A 418 30.45 10.26 -1.40
N GLY A 419 31.26 9.25 -1.09
CA GLY A 419 32.43 8.87 -1.89
C GLY A 419 32.06 7.73 -2.86
N LEU A 420 32.31 7.93 -4.15
CA LEU A 420 32.18 6.90 -5.18
C LEU A 420 33.55 6.30 -5.46
N ILE A 421 33.71 5.00 -5.21
CA ILE A 421 34.96 4.27 -5.42
C ILE A 421 34.74 3.21 -6.50
N GLY A 422 35.56 3.24 -7.55
CA GLY A 422 35.43 2.27 -8.63
C GLY A 422 36.40 2.55 -9.79
N LYS A 423 36.20 1.86 -10.92
CA LYS A 423 36.96 2.13 -12.14
C LYS A 423 36.58 3.51 -12.68
N ASP A 424 37.55 4.30 -13.09
CA ASP A 424 37.40 5.72 -13.52
C ASP A 424 36.23 5.92 -14.51
N ARG A 425 36.12 5.04 -15.53
CA ARG A 425 35.02 5.10 -16.52
C ARG A 425 33.63 4.91 -15.89
N VAL A 426 33.50 4.03 -14.89
CA VAL A 426 32.23 3.75 -14.22
C VAL A 426 31.86 4.90 -13.31
N VAL A 427 32.84 5.39 -12.51
CA VAL A 427 32.63 6.52 -11.59
C VAL A 427 32.23 7.79 -12.35
N LYS A 428 32.92 8.08 -13.49
CA LYS A 428 32.55 9.22 -14.34
C LYS A 428 31.14 9.10 -14.90
N LYS A 429 30.73 7.91 -15.34
CA LYS A 429 29.38 7.66 -15.85
C LYS A 429 28.33 7.89 -14.77
N GLU A 430 28.56 7.38 -13.56
CA GLU A 430 27.64 7.57 -12.42
C GLU A 430 27.53 9.05 -12.04
N ILE A 431 28.65 9.77 -11.96
CA ILE A 431 28.64 11.22 -11.69
C ILE A 431 27.85 11.96 -12.76
N GLN A 432 28.01 11.61 -14.04
CA GLN A 432 27.26 12.24 -15.14
C GLN A 432 25.75 11.96 -15.07
N GLN A 433 25.34 10.86 -14.45
CA GLN A 433 23.93 10.55 -14.25
C GLN A 433 23.31 11.29 -13.05
N LEU A 434 24.15 11.76 -12.12
CA LEU A 434 23.72 12.48 -10.92
C LEU A 434 23.62 14.01 -11.14
N ILE A 435 24.30 14.54 -12.13
CA ILE A 435 24.27 15.96 -12.55
C ILE A 435 23.19 16.18 -13.62
#